data_ae94f65cabfdbcbb57eecfb7d017052a
#
_entry.id   ae94f65cabfdbcbb57eecfb7d017052a
#
_cell.length_a   1.000
_cell.length_b   1.000
_cell.length_c   1.000
_cell.angle_alpha   90.00
_cell.angle_beta   90.00
_cell.angle_gamma   90.00
#
_symmetry.space_group_name_H-M   'P 1'
#
loop_
_entity.id
_entity.type
_entity.pdbx_description
1 polymer ?
#
loop_
_entity_poly.entity_id
_entity_poly.type
_entity_poly.pdbx_seq_one_letter_code
_entity_poly.pdbx_strand_id
1 'polypeptide(L)'
;MCDRFFIVNPVSGSGKSRKLFEELLPQIERSGRSFEWRYTTGKGHARELAEEASGKGCQRVISVGGDGTANEVAAALIGSDTEMGILPFGTGNDFAKAVGLPTDPDAALEAALYGQVRPVDAAMANDKPFINVSGTGFDVDVIINTEKFKKRFNGMLPYMLGIFQSLMHLKPVTFEITADGESFTERALLFNACNGTHFAGGMHVAPMASPYDGLLDVCILRAISIPQFLLLLPRYTRGTHTASRHVRYFKAKEIAVRCDSENIINL
;
A
#
# COMPACT_ATOMS: atom_id res chain seq x y z
N MET A 1 -27.31 1.99 16.03
CA MET A 1 -26.07 2.62 15.54
C MET A 1 -25.06 1.49 15.44
N CYS A 2 -24.39 1.31 14.31
CA CYS A 2 -23.43 0.20 14.12
C CYS A 2 -22.10 0.54 14.81
N ASP A 3 -21.61 -0.33 15.69
CA ASP A 3 -20.31 -0.11 16.33
C ASP A 3 -19.16 -0.44 15.38
N ARG A 4 -19.34 -1.50 14.57
CA ARG A 4 -18.32 -2.04 13.66
C ARG A 4 -18.89 -2.32 12.29
N PHE A 5 -18.27 -1.83 11.23
CA PHE A 5 -18.66 -2.09 9.86
C PHE A 5 -17.51 -2.74 9.08
N PHE A 6 -17.70 -3.98 8.65
CA PHE A 6 -16.68 -4.73 7.91
C PHE A 6 -16.91 -4.59 6.40
N ILE A 7 -15.88 -4.12 5.70
CA ILE A 7 -15.85 -4.02 4.24
C ILE A 7 -14.96 -5.13 3.70
N VAL A 8 -15.58 -6.14 3.14
CA VAL A 8 -14.89 -7.37 2.75
C VAL A 8 -14.67 -7.42 1.24
N ASN A 9 -13.42 -7.45 0.83
CA ASN A 9 -13.08 -7.68 -0.57
C ASN A 9 -12.98 -9.20 -0.84
N PRO A 10 -14.00 -9.82 -1.47
CA PRO A 10 -14.08 -11.28 -1.55
C PRO A 10 -13.03 -11.91 -2.44
N VAL A 11 -12.41 -11.15 -3.36
CA VAL A 11 -11.40 -11.66 -4.30
C VAL A 11 -9.95 -11.44 -3.81
N SER A 12 -9.77 -10.69 -2.72
CA SER A 12 -8.46 -10.41 -2.17
C SER A 12 -7.75 -11.68 -1.71
N GLY A 13 -6.40 -11.70 -1.83
CA GLY A 13 -5.61 -12.88 -1.48
C GLY A 13 -5.98 -14.13 -2.27
N SER A 14 -6.43 -13.98 -3.53
CA SER A 14 -6.96 -15.08 -4.36
C SER A 14 -8.19 -15.77 -3.75
N GLY A 15 -9.08 -14.97 -3.14
CA GLY A 15 -10.32 -15.46 -2.51
C GLY A 15 -10.17 -15.86 -1.02
N LYS A 16 -8.96 -15.84 -0.47
CA LYS A 16 -8.73 -16.16 0.95
C LYS A 16 -9.44 -15.21 1.90
N SER A 17 -9.53 -13.93 1.52
CA SER A 17 -10.16 -12.90 2.35
C SER A 17 -11.60 -13.25 2.72
N ARG A 18 -12.40 -13.68 1.74
CA ARG A 18 -13.76 -14.13 1.98
C ARG A 18 -13.82 -15.31 2.95
N LYS A 19 -13.05 -16.36 2.67
CA LYS A 19 -13.03 -17.57 3.49
C LYS A 19 -12.65 -17.28 4.94
N LEU A 20 -11.55 -16.54 5.15
CA LEU A 20 -11.09 -16.18 6.50
C LEU A 20 -12.11 -15.31 7.23
N PHE A 21 -12.76 -14.37 6.54
CA PHE A 21 -13.79 -13.56 7.15
C PHE A 21 -14.99 -14.41 7.59
N GLU A 22 -15.47 -15.32 6.74
CA GLU A 22 -16.58 -16.24 7.06
C GLU A 22 -16.22 -17.15 8.25
N GLU A 23 -14.98 -17.61 8.37
CA GLU A 23 -14.47 -18.38 9.52
C GLU A 23 -14.43 -17.56 10.82
N LEU A 24 -14.23 -16.25 10.74
CA LEU A 24 -14.20 -15.35 11.89
C LEU A 24 -15.60 -14.84 12.33
N LEU A 25 -16.64 -14.96 11.51
CA LEU A 25 -17.98 -14.48 11.83
C LEU A 25 -18.51 -14.95 13.20
N PRO A 26 -18.37 -16.24 13.60
CA PRO A 26 -18.81 -16.69 14.91
C PRO A 26 -18.07 -16.01 16.09
N GLN A 27 -16.84 -15.57 15.87
CA GLN A 27 -16.09 -14.81 16.90
C GLN A 27 -16.59 -13.37 16.97
N ILE A 28 -16.86 -12.74 15.80
CA ILE A 28 -17.41 -11.39 15.73
C ILE A 28 -18.78 -11.36 16.44
N GLU A 29 -19.64 -12.34 16.20
CA GLU A 29 -20.94 -12.47 16.85
C GLU A 29 -20.80 -12.60 18.39
N ARG A 30 -19.86 -13.42 18.85
CA ARG A 30 -19.59 -13.60 20.29
C ARG A 30 -18.98 -12.36 20.95
N SER A 31 -18.45 -11.41 20.22
CA SER A 31 -17.89 -10.16 20.76
C SER A 31 -18.93 -9.30 21.48
N GLY A 32 -20.21 -9.52 21.21
CA GLY A 32 -21.33 -8.74 21.76
C GLY A 32 -21.44 -7.31 21.21
N ARG A 33 -20.61 -6.93 20.26
CA ARG A 33 -20.68 -5.64 19.60
C ARG A 33 -21.69 -5.66 18.46
N SER A 34 -22.38 -4.55 18.24
CA SER A 34 -23.23 -4.43 17.07
C SER A 34 -22.36 -4.28 15.81
N PHE A 35 -22.61 -5.08 14.81
CA PHE A 35 -21.83 -5.02 13.58
C PHE A 35 -22.68 -5.23 12.34
N GLU A 36 -22.19 -4.67 11.25
CA GLU A 36 -22.67 -4.91 9.88
C GLU A 36 -21.48 -5.28 9.00
N TRP A 37 -21.74 -5.90 7.88
CA TRP A 37 -20.71 -6.17 6.89
C TRP A 37 -21.25 -6.18 5.47
N ARG A 38 -20.40 -5.87 4.49
CA ARG A 38 -20.72 -5.90 3.07
C ARG A 38 -19.55 -6.41 2.24
N TYR A 39 -19.84 -7.14 1.19
CA TYR A 39 -18.84 -7.46 0.17
C TYR A 39 -18.67 -6.30 -0.81
N THR A 40 -17.43 -6.06 -1.22
CA THR A 40 -17.16 -5.17 -2.36
C THR A 40 -17.49 -5.88 -3.68
N THR A 41 -17.94 -5.11 -4.66
CA THR A 41 -18.29 -5.60 -6.00
C THR A 41 -17.25 -5.22 -7.06
N GLY A 42 -16.31 -4.31 -6.73
CA GLY A 42 -15.30 -3.84 -7.66
C GLY A 42 -14.42 -2.74 -7.07
N LYS A 43 -13.54 -2.21 -7.90
CA LYS A 43 -12.65 -1.09 -7.54
C LYS A 43 -13.49 0.15 -7.22
N GLY A 44 -13.12 0.84 -6.14
CA GLY A 44 -13.80 2.04 -5.62
C GLY A 44 -14.97 1.74 -4.67
N HIS A 45 -15.56 0.54 -4.73
CA HIS A 45 -16.73 0.22 -3.90
C HIS A 45 -16.41 0.16 -2.39
N ALA A 46 -15.16 -0.18 -2.02
CA ALA A 46 -14.77 -0.15 -0.60
C ALA A 46 -14.79 1.28 -0.05
N ARG A 47 -14.40 2.27 -0.86
CA ARG A 47 -14.50 3.68 -0.51
C ARG A 47 -15.94 4.12 -0.32
N GLU A 48 -16.83 3.81 -1.27
CA GLU A 48 -18.27 4.15 -1.19
C GLU A 48 -18.91 3.59 0.08
N LEU A 49 -18.63 2.32 0.40
CA LEU A 49 -19.14 1.68 1.61
C LEU A 49 -18.60 2.32 2.89
N ALA A 50 -17.33 2.75 2.89
CA ALA A 50 -16.73 3.42 4.03
C ALA A 50 -17.30 4.82 4.24
N GLU A 51 -17.54 5.59 3.16
CA GLU A 51 -18.22 6.88 3.19
C GLU A 51 -19.65 6.73 3.75
N GLU A 52 -20.39 5.70 3.29
CA GLU A 52 -21.74 5.39 3.79
C GLU A 52 -21.73 5.06 5.29
N ALA A 53 -20.81 4.18 5.73
CA ALA A 53 -20.72 3.77 7.13
C ALA A 53 -20.33 4.94 8.06
N SER A 54 -19.36 5.75 7.64
CA SER A 54 -18.94 6.94 8.36
C SER A 54 -20.09 7.98 8.45
N GLY A 55 -20.78 8.24 7.35
CA GLY A 55 -21.94 9.14 7.29
C GLY A 55 -23.10 8.69 8.17
N LYS A 56 -23.23 7.39 8.43
CA LYS A 56 -24.20 6.81 9.39
C LYS A 56 -23.73 6.85 10.86
N GLY A 57 -22.56 7.39 11.13
CA GLY A 57 -21.99 7.47 12.47
C GLY A 57 -21.47 6.14 13.01
N CYS A 58 -20.99 5.26 12.14
CA CYS A 58 -20.33 4.03 12.58
C CYS A 58 -19.03 4.38 13.31
N GLN A 59 -18.80 3.77 14.47
CA GLN A 59 -17.62 4.09 15.26
C GLN A 59 -16.33 3.64 14.59
N ARG A 60 -16.30 2.41 14.04
CA ARG A 60 -15.11 1.86 13.39
C ARG A 60 -15.45 1.11 12.10
N VAL A 61 -14.78 1.45 11.01
CA VAL A 61 -14.84 0.74 9.74
C VAL A 61 -13.61 -0.18 9.63
N ILE A 62 -13.86 -1.45 9.34
CA ILE A 62 -12.83 -2.47 9.28
C ILE A 62 -12.65 -2.95 7.85
N SER A 63 -11.49 -2.65 7.27
CA SER A 63 -11.08 -3.12 5.94
C SER A 63 -10.67 -4.59 6.03
N VAL A 64 -11.31 -5.46 5.24
CA VAL A 64 -11.01 -6.90 5.15
C VAL A 64 -10.51 -7.21 3.75
N GLY A 65 -9.18 -7.28 3.59
CA GLY A 65 -8.59 -7.44 2.26
C GLY A 65 -7.10 -7.13 2.22
N GLY A 66 -6.61 -6.66 1.08
CA GLY A 66 -5.22 -6.23 0.88
C GLY A 66 -5.05 -4.71 0.88
N ASP A 67 -3.85 -4.27 0.48
CA ASP A 67 -3.44 -2.85 0.51
C ASP A 67 -4.38 -1.93 -0.28
N GLY A 68 -4.86 -2.36 -1.44
CA GLY A 68 -5.82 -1.57 -2.24
C GLY A 68 -7.15 -1.35 -1.51
N THR A 69 -7.68 -2.38 -0.84
CA THR A 69 -8.92 -2.24 -0.04
C THR A 69 -8.69 -1.33 1.16
N ALA A 70 -7.54 -1.49 1.85
CA ALA A 70 -7.17 -0.63 2.96
C ALA A 70 -7.03 0.83 2.52
N ASN A 71 -6.40 1.09 1.38
CA ASN A 71 -6.25 2.44 0.84
C ASN A 71 -7.60 3.08 0.45
N GLU A 72 -8.53 2.33 -0.18
CA GLU A 72 -9.86 2.82 -0.50
C GLU A 72 -10.67 3.20 0.76
N VAL A 73 -10.62 2.37 1.80
CA VAL A 73 -11.28 2.64 3.09
C VAL A 73 -10.65 3.85 3.77
N ALA A 74 -9.32 3.90 3.86
CA ALA A 74 -8.62 5.04 4.45
C ALA A 74 -8.94 6.35 3.73
N ALA A 75 -8.97 6.33 2.40
CA ALA A 75 -9.29 7.49 1.57
C ALA A 75 -10.69 8.08 1.87
N ALA A 76 -11.64 7.23 2.25
CA ALA A 76 -12.98 7.67 2.67
C ALA A 76 -13.03 8.26 4.07
N LEU A 77 -12.12 7.83 4.95
CA LEU A 77 -12.13 8.19 6.37
C LEU A 77 -11.22 9.37 6.73
N ILE A 78 -10.41 9.85 5.80
CA ILE A 78 -9.54 11.03 6.02
C ILE A 78 -10.39 12.23 6.46
N GLY A 79 -10.02 12.81 7.60
CA GLY A 79 -10.72 13.97 8.16
C GLY A 79 -12.05 13.65 8.86
N SER A 80 -12.41 12.38 9.01
CA SER A 80 -13.54 11.94 9.82
C SER A 80 -13.11 11.47 11.20
N ASP A 81 -14.06 11.40 12.14
CA ASP A 81 -13.86 10.83 13.47
C ASP A 81 -14.02 9.29 13.48
N THR A 82 -14.33 8.69 12.35
CA THR A 82 -14.53 7.24 12.23
C THR A 82 -13.18 6.52 12.28
N GLU A 83 -13.05 5.60 13.21
CA GLU A 83 -11.85 4.77 13.36
C GLU A 83 -11.71 3.77 12.22
N MET A 84 -10.46 3.44 11.85
CA MET A 84 -10.17 2.38 10.89
C MET A 84 -9.53 1.17 11.55
N GLY A 85 -10.06 -0.02 11.25
CA GLY A 85 -9.41 -1.31 11.51
C GLY A 85 -8.98 -1.99 10.22
N ILE A 86 -8.03 -2.92 10.30
CA ILE A 86 -7.57 -3.69 9.14
C ILE A 86 -7.45 -5.16 9.49
N LEU A 87 -8.11 -6.03 8.71
CA LEU A 87 -7.86 -7.46 8.64
C LEU A 87 -7.04 -7.73 7.36
N PRO A 88 -5.72 -7.98 7.49
CA PRO A 88 -4.80 -8.00 6.37
C PRO A 88 -4.83 -9.33 5.61
N PHE A 89 -5.91 -9.60 4.90
CA PHE A 89 -6.17 -10.87 4.19
C PHE A 89 -5.86 -10.78 2.68
N GLY A 90 -5.02 -9.83 2.29
CA GLY A 90 -4.48 -9.71 0.94
C GLY A 90 -3.20 -10.50 0.72
N THR A 91 -2.54 -10.25 -0.41
CA THR A 91 -1.25 -10.88 -0.76
C THR A 91 -0.06 -10.13 -0.16
N GLY A 92 -0.05 -8.80 -0.23
CA GLY A 92 1.05 -7.94 0.26
C GLY A 92 0.87 -7.60 1.73
N ASN A 93 -0.20 -6.92 2.05
CA ASN A 93 -0.53 -6.39 3.37
C ASN A 93 0.60 -5.50 3.90
N ASP A 94 1.15 -4.69 3.02
CA ASP A 94 2.39 -3.94 3.26
C ASP A 94 2.17 -2.79 4.24
N PHE A 95 1.01 -2.12 4.15
CA PHE A 95 0.65 -1.09 5.13
C PHE A 95 0.39 -1.67 6.53
N ALA A 96 -0.28 -2.82 6.62
CA ALA A 96 -0.50 -3.48 7.91
C ALA A 96 0.83 -3.83 8.60
N LYS A 97 1.85 -4.26 7.84
CA LYS A 97 3.22 -4.48 8.35
C LYS A 97 3.85 -3.17 8.80
N ALA A 98 3.70 -2.08 8.03
CA ALA A 98 4.28 -0.78 8.37
C ALA A 98 3.75 -0.21 9.69
N VAL A 99 2.48 -0.46 10.00
CA VAL A 99 1.86 -0.03 11.27
C VAL A 99 1.91 -1.10 12.38
N GLY A 100 2.56 -2.24 12.12
CA GLY A 100 2.78 -3.30 13.12
C GLY A 100 1.54 -4.12 13.47
N LEU A 101 0.57 -4.23 12.55
CA LEU A 101 -0.62 -5.08 12.77
C LEU A 101 -0.27 -6.56 12.64
N PRO A 102 -0.90 -7.42 13.46
CA PRO A 102 -0.72 -8.85 13.35
C PRO A 102 -1.27 -9.41 12.03
N THR A 103 -0.63 -10.45 11.51
CA THR A 103 -1.04 -11.16 10.29
C THR A 103 -1.80 -12.45 10.59
N ASP A 104 -1.73 -12.93 11.81
CA ASP A 104 -2.56 -14.03 12.29
C ASP A 104 -4.03 -13.59 12.34
N PRO A 105 -4.98 -14.35 11.78
CA PRO A 105 -6.37 -13.95 11.66
C PRO A 105 -7.06 -13.61 12.99
N ASP A 106 -6.83 -14.42 14.02
CA ASP A 106 -7.46 -14.25 15.33
C ASP A 106 -6.89 -13.02 16.05
N ALA A 107 -5.57 -12.85 16.02
CA ALA A 107 -4.90 -11.68 16.59
C ALA A 107 -5.24 -10.40 15.83
N ALA A 108 -5.39 -10.47 14.50
CA ALA A 108 -5.83 -9.35 13.68
C ALA A 108 -7.27 -8.94 14.01
N LEU A 109 -8.17 -9.90 14.20
CA LEU A 109 -9.53 -9.63 14.62
C LEU A 109 -9.59 -8.98 15.99
N GLU A 110 -8.84 -9.48 16.96
CA GLU A 110 -8.74 -8.92 18.31
C GLU A 110 -8.28 -7.45 18.24
N ALA A 111 -7.21 -7.17 17.46
CA ALA A 111 -6.73 -5.81 17.24
C ALA A 111 -7.77 -4.92 16.55
N ALA A 112 -8.48 -5.44 15.54
CA ALA A 112 -9.50 -4.69 14.83
C ALA A 112 -10.74 -4.36 15.69
N LEU A 113 -11.12 -5.27 16.58
CA LEU A 113 -12.30 -5.09 17.47
C LEU A 113 -11.99 -4.21 18.68
N TYR A 114 -10.84 -4.42 19.34
CA TYR A 114 -10.55 -3.89 20.67
C TYR A 114 -9.23 -3.11 20.76
N GLY A 115 -8.40 -3.13 19.71
CA GLY A 115 -7.11 -2.46 19.71
C GLY A 115 -7.23 -0.95 19.93
N GLN A 116 -6.19 -0.39 20.53
CA GLN A 116 -6.07 1.07 20.71
C GLN A 116 -5.88 1.74 19.34
N VAL A 117 -6.60 2.85 19.14
CA VAL A 117 -6.52 3.66 17.93
C VAL A 117 -5.47 4.75 18.13
N ARG A 118 -4.73 5.03 17.08
CA ARG A 118 -3.81 6.17 17.03
C ARG A 118 -3.89 6.85 15.66
N PRO A 119 -3.65 8.15 15.57
CA PRO A 119 -3.57 8.85 14.30
C PRO A 119 -2.47 8.25 13.42
N VAL A 120 -2.76 8.20 12.12
CA VAL A 120 -1.82 7.76 11.09
C VAL A 120 -1.78 8.83 10.01
N ASP A 121 -0.60 9.12 9.51
CA ASP A 121 -0.44 10.06 8.41
C ASP A 121 -1.03 9.49 7.12
N ALA A 122 -1.62 10.37 6.34
CA ALA A 122 -2.04 10.09 4.98
C ALA A 122 -1.45 11.17 4.06
N ALA A 123 -1.03 10.77 2.88
CA ALA A 123 -0.47 11.69 1.90
C ALA A 123 -1.36 11.80 0.66
N MET A 124 -1.13 12.84 -0.13
CA MET A 124 -1.84 13.10 -1.37
C MET A 124 -0.89 13.01 -2.55
N ALA A 125 -1.23 12.20 -3.54
CA ALA A 125 -0.58 12.23 -4.85
C ALA A 125 -1.54 12.93 -5.85
N ASN A 126 -1.31 14.20 -6.10
CA ASN A 126 -2.24 15.14 -6.70
C ASN A 126 -3.54 15.17 -5.85
N ASP A 127 -4.66 14.73 -6.42
CA ASP A 127 -5.99 14.67 -5.78
C ASP A 127 -6.34 13.28 -5.19
N LYS A 128 -5.39 12.34 -5.21
CA LYS A 128 -5.62 10.97 -4.74
C LYS A 128 -4.89 10.69 -3.44
N PRO A 129 -5.61 10.35 -2.37
CA PRO A 129 -4.97 9.99 -1.11
C PRO A 129 -4.33 8.60 -1.16
N PHE A 130 -3.23 8.46 -0.43
CA PHE A 130 -2.59 7.19 -0.17
C PHE A 130 -2.04 7.11 1.26
N ILE A 131 -1.99 5.91 1.81
CA ILE A 131 -1.53 5.67 3.20
C ILE A 131 -0.20 4.93 3.26
N ASN A 132 0.25 4.34 2.15
CA ASN A 132 1.44 3.51 2.14
C ASN A 132 2.55 4.09 1.25
N VAL A 133 2.58 3.75 -0.02
CA VAL A 133 3.63 4.17 -0.97
C VAL A 133 3.00 4.65 -2.26
N SER A 134 3.46 5.79 -2.75
CA SER A 134 3.19 6.28 -4.11
C SER A 134 4.48 6.27 -4.91
N GLY A 135 4.46 5.66 -6.09
CA GLY A 135 5.66 5.51 -6.91
C GLY A 135 5.43 5.63 -8.40
N THR A 136 6.52 5.81 -9.12
CA THR A 136 6.52 5.84 -10.60
C THR A 136 7.85 5.34 -11.17
N GLY A 137 7.81 4.82 -12.38
CA GLY A 137 8.94 4.24 -13.07
C GLY A 137 8.85 2.73 -13.18
N PHE A 138 9.95 2.03 -12.98
CA PHE A 138 10.06 0.57 -13.15
C PHE A 138 9.04 -0.26 -12.37
N ASP A 139 8.65 0.17 -11.18
CA ASP A 139 7.65 -0.49 -10.34
C ASP A 139 6.27 -0.52 -11.00
N VAL A 140 5.90 0.56 -11.68
CA VAL A 140 4.65 0.64 -12.46
C VAL A 140 4.68 -0.31 -13.64
N ASP A 141 5.82 -0.40 -14.35
CA ASP A 141 6.00 -1.35 -15.46
C ASP A 141 5.84 -2.79 -14.96
N VAL A 142 6.37 -3.10 -13.78
CA VAL A 142 6.20 -4.43 -13.15
C VAL A 142 4.74 -4.72 -12.87
N ILE A 143 3.98 -3.78 -12.33
CA ILE A 143 2.55 -3.96 -12.05
C ILE A 143 1.78 -4.21 -13.35
N ILE A 144 1.98 -3.37 -14.37
CA ILE A 144 1.29 -3.50 -15.66
C ILE A 144 1.60 -4.85 -16.31
N ASN A 145 2.86 -5.27 -16.30
CA ASN A 145 3.26 -6.55 -16.86
C ASN A 145 2.74 -7.74 -16.04
N THR A 146 2.74 -7.63 -14.71
CA THR A 146 2.17 -8.65 -13.81
C THR A 146 0.68 -8.88 -14.09
N GLU A 147 -0.10 -7.81 -14.30
CA GLU A 147 -1.54 -7.94 -14.61
C GLU A 147 -1.79 -8.68 -15.92
N LYS A 148 -0.91 -8.54 -16.91
CA LYS A 148 -0.99 -9.33 -18.17
C LYS A 148 -0.82 -10.83 -17.90
N PHE A 149 0.10 -11.20 -17.01
CA PHE A 149 0.39 -12.59 -16.67
C PHE A 149 -0.62 -13.21 -15.72
N LYS A 150 -1.24 -12.43 -14.81
CA LYS A 150 -2.31 -12.90 -13.93
C LYS A 150 -3.52 -13.49 -14.64
N LYS A 151 -3.74 -13.09 -15.90
CA LYS A 151 -4.80 -13.67 -16.74
C LYS A 151 -4.54 -15.14 -17.11
N ARG A 152 -3.32 -15.61 -16.95
CA ARG A 152 -2.87 -16.93 -17.46
C ARG A 152 -2.22 -17.80 -16.38
N PHE A 153 -1.70 -17.19 -15.32
CA PHE A 153 -0.98 -17.87 -14.26
C PHE A 153 -1.46 -17.38 -12.88
N ASN A 154 -1.32 -18.22 -11.86
CA ASN A 154 -1.69 -17.91 -10.48
C ASN A 154 -0.47 -17.87 -9.56
N GLY A 155 -0.64 -17.33 -8.36
CA GLY A 155 0.40 -17.26 -7.34
C GLY A 155 1.50 -16.23 -7.63
N MET A 156 2.74 -16.56 -7.32
CA MET A 156 3.91 -15.66 -7.46
C MET A 156 4.47 -15.57 -8.88
N LEU A 157 4.16 -16.55 -9.75
CA LEU A 157 4.73 -16.64 -11.10
C LEU A 157 4.41 -15.40 -11.97
N PRO A 158 3.16 -14.87 -12.02
CA PRO A 158 2.87 -13.63 -12.74
C PRO A 158 3.77 -12.46 -12.35
N TYR A 159 4.05 -12.33 -11.06
CA TYR A 159 4.89 -11.25 -10.53
C TYR A 159 6.36 -11.41 -10.99
N MET A 160 6.90 -12.62 -10.90
CA MET A 160 8.26 -12.91 -11.39
C MET A 160 8.40 -12.66 -12.89
N LEU A 161 7.41 -13.07 -13.68
CA LEU A 161 7.39 -12.81 -15.12
C LEU A 161 7.25 -11.31 -15.44
N GLY A 162 6.44 -10.60 -14.65
CA GLY A 162 6.30 -9.15 -14.74
C GLY A 162 7.63 -8.43 -14.49
N ILE A 163 8.35 -8.79 -13.44
CA ILE A 163 9.69 -8.26 -13.15
C ILE A 163 10.65 -8.55 -14.31
N PHE A 164 10.69 -9.80 -14.76
CA PHE A 164 11.62 -10.20 -15.84
C PHE A 164 11.34 -9.43 -17.15
N GLN A 165 10.08 -9.31 -17.52
CA GLN A 165 9.69 -8.54 -18.71
C GLN A 165 10.04 -7.06 -18.57
N SER A 166 9.79 -6.47 -17.41
CA SER A 166 10.11 -5.06 -17.16
C SER A 166 11.63 -4.82 -17.16
N LEU A 167 12.42 -5.75 -16.63
CA LEU A 167 13.89 -5.67 -16.68
C LEU A 167 14.44 -5.65 -18.11
N MET A 168 13.84 -6.40 -19.03
CA MET A 168 14.28 -6.40 -20.43
C MET A 168 14.04 -5.07 -21.14
N HIS A 169 13.12 -4.25 -20.63
CA HIS A 169 12.77 -2.94 -21.16
C HIS A 169 13.15 -1.81 -20.21
N LEU A 170 14.07 -2.07 -19.27
CA LEU A 170 14.49 -1.14 -18.25
C LEU A 170 15.04 0.16 -18.87
N LYS A 171 14.32 1.25 -18.73
CA LYS A 171 14.71 2.58 -19.24
C LYS A 171 14.72 3.57 -18.10
N PRO A 172 15.86 4.22 -17.85
CA PRO A 172 15.91 5.33 -16.91
C PRO A 172 15.10 6.51 -17.43
N VAL A 173 14.40 7.16 -16.52
CA VAL A 173 13.62 8.38 -16.73
C VAL A 173 14.35 9.54 -16.04
N THR A 174 14.28 10.73 -16.61
CA THR A 174 14.77 11.95 -15.98
C THR A 174 13.63 12.55 -15.15
N PHE A 175 13.85 12.65 -13.85
CA PHE A 175 12.94 13.27 -12.90
C PHE A 175 13.45 14.66 -12.51
N GLU A 176 12.61 15.67 -12.66
CA GLU A 176 12.77 16.99 -12.05
C GLU A 176 11.98 16.97 -10.74
N ILE A 177 12.68 17.12 -9.63
CA ILE A 177 12.14 16.94 -8.30
C ILE A 177 12.32 18.23 -7.52
N THR A 178 11.24 18.70 -6.91
CA THR A 178 11.28 19.76 -5.90
C THR A 178 10.77 19.18 -4.59
N ALA A 179 11.61 19.19 -3.57
CA ALA A 179 11.28 18.67 -2.23
C ALA A 179 11.50 19.81 -1.22
N ASP A 180 10.45 20.19 -0.50
CA ASP A 180 10.47 21.27 0.50
C ASP A 180 11.14 22.58 0.00
N GLY A 181 10.93 22.89 -1.29
CA GLY A 181 11.48 24.08 -1.96
C GLY A 181 12.86 23.90 -2.61
N GLU A 182 13.57 22.81 -2.34
CA GLU A 182 14.84 22.48 -3.00
C GLU A 182 14.62 21.69 -4.29
N SER A 183 15.15 22.19 -5.42
CA SER A 183 14.99 21.55 -6.71
C SER A 183 16.26 20.88 -7.20
N PHE A 184 16.12 19.69 -7.76
CA PHE A 184 17.20 18.94 -8.40
C PHE A 184 16.67 18.04 -9.50
N THR A 185 17.59 17.57 -10.35
CA THR A 185 17.27 16.60 -11.41
C THR A 185 17.99 15.30 -11.15
N GLU A 186 17.31 14.16 -11.31
CA GLU A 186 17.90 12.85 -11.13
C GLU A 186 17.47 11.91 -12.27
N ARG A 187 18.42 11.22 -12.87
CA ARG A 187 18.14 10.16 -13.84
C ARG A 187 18.04 8.83 -13.11
N ALA A 188 16.82 8.30 -13.05
CA ALA A 188 16.52 7.18 -12.19
C ALA A 188 15.64 6.11 -12.87
N LEU A 189 15.60 4.94 -12.29
CA LEU A 189 14.74 3.82 -12.69
C LEU A 189 13.40 3.87 -11.99
N LEU A 190 13.39 4.34 -10.74
CA LEU A 190 12.16 4.50 -9.96
C LEU A 190 12.29 5.68 -9.00
N PHE A 191 11.13 6.23 -8.69
CA PHE A 191 10.89 7.22 -7.66
C PHE A 191 9.76 6.74 -6.78
N ASN A 192 9.96 6.69 -5.47
CA ASN A 192 8.93 6.35 -4.49
C ASN A 192 8.87 7.40 -3.38
N ALA A 193 7.66 7.86 -3.07
CA ALA A 193 7.32 8.65 -1.89
C ALA A 193 6.57 7.73 -0.93
N CYS A 194 7.14 7.50 0.24
CA CYS A 194 6.76 6.44 1.16
C CYS A 194 6.28 7.02 2.49
N ASN A 195 5.04 6.72 2.86
CA ASN A 195 4.51 6.90 4.20
C ASN A 195 4.74 5.61 5.03
N GLY A 196 4.63 4.45 4.40
CA GLY A 196 4.93 3.16 5.00
C GLY A 196 6.26 2.57 4.55
N THR A 197 6.68 1.51 5.23
CA THR A 197 8.01 0.91 5.05
C THR A 197 8.11 -0.13 3.94
N HIS A 198 7.00 -0.80 3.62
CA HIS A 198 6.96 -1.94 2.72
C HIS A 198 6.12 -1.66 1.48
N PHE A 199 6.52 -2.30 0.37
CA PHE A 199 5.85 -2.17 -0.93
C PHE A 199 5.99 -3.46 -1.74
N ALA A 200 5.09 -3.68 -2.70
CA ALA A 200 5.12 -4.78 -3.67
C ALA A 200 5.23 -6.19 -3.05
N GLY A 201 4.50 -6.42 -1.93
CA GLY A 201 4.43 -7.73 -1.30
C GLY A 201 5.56 -8.05 -0.35
N GLY A 202 6.14 -7.04 0.30
CA GLY A 202 7.11 -7.19 1.37
C GLY A 202 8.52 -6.69 1.05
N MET A 203 8.73 -5.98 -0.06
CA MET A 203 9.98 -5.26 -0.26
C MET A 203 10.05 -4.07 0.70
N HIS A 204 11.15 -3.98 1.43
CA HIS A 204 11.39 -2.96 2.44
C HIS A 204 11.96 -1.69 1.78
N VAL A 205 11.13 -0.99 0.99
CA VAL A 205 11.55 0.14 0.14
C VAL A 205 11.97 1.37 0.91
N ALA A 206 11.35 1.62 2.05
CA ALA A 206 11.63 2.76 2.91
C ALA A 206 11.81 2.31 4.37
N PRO A 207 12.96 1.74 4.73
CA PRO A 207 13.16 1.12 6.05
C PRO A 207 13.10 2.11 7.22
N MET A 208 13.24 3.41 6.96
CA MET A 208 13.19 4.46 7.98
C MET A 208 11.86 5.23 7.94
N ALA A 209 10.91 4.85 7.08
CA ALA A 209 9.61 5.51 7.01
C ALA A 209 8.80 5.26 8.27
N SER A 210 8.06 6.29 8.65
CA SER A 210 7.18 6.25 9.80
C SER A 210 5.84 6.90 9.44
N PRO A 211 4.73 6.18 9.47
CA PRO A 211 3.42 6.75 9.19
C PRO A 211 2.87 7.60 10.35
N TYR A 212 3.77 8.21 11.13
CA TYR A 212 3.43 8.97 12.35
C TYR A 212 4.26 10.25 12.53
N ASP A 213 5.13 10.60 11.57
CA ASP A 213 6.07 11.72 11.73
C ASP A 213 5.76 12.93 10.83
N GLY A 214 4.68 12.84 10.06
CA GLY A 214 4.22 13.91 9.15
C GLY A 214 5.09 14.10 7.93
N LEU A 215 5.97 13.13 7.60
CA LEU A 215 6.93 13.20 6.51
C LEU A 215 6.77 12.01 5.55
N LEU A 216 7.21 12.21 4.32
CA LEU A 216 7.39 11.14 3.34
C LEU A 216 8.87 10.80 3.22
N ASP A 217 9.18 9.53 3.25
CA ASP A 217 10.52 9.03 2.93
C ASP A 217 10.64 8.82 1.42
N VAL A 218 11.55 9.55 0.79
CA VAL A 218 11.77 9.49 -0.65
C VAL A 218 12.90 8.52 -0.96
N CYS A 219 12.59 7.51 -1.76
CA CYS A 219 13.55 6.51 -2.23
C CYS A 219 13.66 6.56 -3.74
N ILE A 220 14.82 6.99 -4.26
CA ILE A 220 15.11 7.11 -5.68
C ILE A 220 16.20 6.10 -6.04
N LEU A 221 15.90 5.16 -6.93
CA LEU A 221 16.92 4.29 -7.51
C LEU A 221 17.45 4.91 -8.79
N ARG A 222 18.68 5.40 -8.74
CA ARG A 222 19.39 5.97 -9.88
C ARG A 222 19.49 5.00 -11.05
N ALA A 223 19.78 5.52 -12.23
CA ALA A 223 20.05 4.72 -13.41
C ALA A 223 21.24 3.78 -13.19
N ILE A 224 20.98 2.49 -13.22
CA ILE A 224 21.98 1.41 -13.10
C ILE A 224 21.77 0.35 -14.16
N SER A 225 22.78 -0.48 -14.39
CA SER A 225 22.69 -1.62 -15.30
C SER A 225 21.86 -2.77 -14.68
N ILE A 226 21.32 -3.65 -15.52
CA ILE A 226 20.57 -4.84 -15.07
C ILE A 226 21.37 -5.69 -14.05
N PRO A 227 22.67 -6.02 -14.28
CA PRO A 227 23.43 -6.76 -13.27
C PRO A 227 23.54 -6.03 -11.92
N GLN A 228 23.69 -4.71 -11.91
CA GLN A 228 23.73 -3.92 -10.67
C GLN A 228 22.35 -3.93 -9.97
N PHE A 229 21.27 -3.85 -10.75
CA PHE A 229 19.90 -3.97 -10.22
C PHE A 229 19.69 -5.33 -9.53
N LEU A 230 20.06 -6.41 -10.18
CA LEU A 230 19.93 -7.78 -9.63
C LEU A 230 20.75 -7.96 -8.34
N LEU A 231 21.94 -7.37 -8.27
CA LEU A 231 22.77 -7.38 -7.04
C LEU A 231 22.15 -6.53 -5.92
N LEU A 232 21.38 -5.50 -6.27
CA LEU A 232 20.74 -4.62 -5.29
C LEU A 232 19.41 -5.19 -4.77
N LEU A 233 18.73 -6.02 -5.55
CA LEU A 233 17.41 -6.56 -5.22
C LEU A 233 17.34 -7.26 -3.84
N PRO A 234 18.31 -8.13 -3.43
CA PRO A 234 18.31 -8.71 -2.08
C PRO A 234 18.48 -7.67 -0.97
N ARG A 235 19.05 -6.50 -1.27
CA ARG A 235 19.16 -5.41 -0.30
C ARG A 235 17.82 -4.69 -0.10
N TYR A 236 17.00 -4.60 -1.14
CA TYR A 236 15.63 -4.08 -1.02
C TYR A 236 14.76 -4.96 -0.12
N THR A 237 14.89 -6.29 -0.21
CA THR A 237 14.12 -7.17 0.68
C THR A 237 14.54 -7.07 2.14
N ARG A 238 15.80 -6.68 2.41
CA ARG A 238 16.37 -6.52 3.76
C ARG A 238 16.35 -5.09 4.28
N GLY A 239 15.94 -4.11 3.47
CA GLY A 239 15.98 -2.68 3.83
C GLY A 239 17.39 -2.08 3.92
N THR A 240 18.41 -2.72 3.34
CA THR A 240 19.83 -2.26 3.42
C THR A 240 20.30 -1.56 2.14
N HIS A 241 19.41 -1.37 1.18
CA HIS A 241 19.71 -0.71 -0.10
C HIS A 241 19.95 0.79 0.04
N THR A 242 19.43 1.44 1.08
CA THR A 242 19.59 2.88 1.34
C THR A 242 21.05 3.29 1.55
N ALA A 243 21.91 2.37 1.99
CA ALA A 243 23.34 2.59 2.09
C ALA A 243 24.09 2.53 0.73
N SER A 244 23.40 2.19 -0.36
CA SER A 244 24.02 2.12 -1.68
C SER A 244 24.16 3.50 -2.32
N ARG A 245 25.33 3.78 -2.94
CA ARG A 245 25.54 5.00 -3.74
C ARG A 245 24.55 5.16 -4.90
N HIS A 246 23.88 4.09 -5.28
CA HIS A 246 22.89 4.08 -6.35
C HIS A 246 21.48 4.45 -5.87
N VAL A 247 21.30 4.62 -4.56
CA VAL A 247 20.04 5.03 -3.97
C VAL A 247 20.22 6.42 -3.35
N ARG A 248 19.32 7.33 -3.69
CA ARG A 248 19.16 8.59 -2.97
C ARG A 248 17.96 8.45 -2.05
N TYR A 249 18.18 8.72 -0.78
CA TYR A 249 17.15 8.56 0.26
C TYR A 249 17.12 9.82 1.15
N PHE A 250 15.95 10.40 1.34
CA PHE A 250 15.76 11.59 2.17
C PHE A 250 14.31 11.70 2.60
N LYS A 251 14.02 12.58 3.57
CA LYS A 251 12.65 12.90 4.01
C LYS A 251 12.23 14.24 3.44
N ALA A 252 10.92 14.38 3.14
CA ALA A 252 10.31 15.64 2.74
C ALA A 252 8.82 15.66 3.11
N LYS A 253 8.28 16.84 3.32
CA LYS A 253 6.86 17.05 3.58
C LYS A 253 6.07 17.29 2.29
N GLU A 254 6.66 18.09 1.40
CA GLU A 254 6.05 18.45 0.13
C GLU A 254 6.99 18.07 -1.03
N ILE A 255 6.45 17.37 -2.01
CA ILE A 255 7.24 16.86 -3.12
C ILE A 255 6.48 17.13 -4.42
N ALA A 256 7.13 17.82 -5.35
CA ALA A 256 6.68 17.92 -6.73
C ALA A 256 7.63 17.14 -7.63
N VAL A 257 7.09 16.29 -8.50
CA VAL A 257 7.87 15.47 -9.43
C VAL A 257 7.34 15.65 -10.84
N ARG A 258 8.23 15.94 -11.76
CA ARG A 258 7.97 15.93 -13.20
C ARG A 258 8.92 14.96 -13.87
N CYS A 259 8.50 14.33 -14.95
CA CYS A 259 9.33 13.44 -15.74
C CYS A 259 9.15 13.69 -17.24
N ASP A 260 10.16 13.30 -18.01
CA ASP A 260 10.26 13.47 -19.46
C ASP A 260 9.44 12.43 -20.26
N SER A 261 8.66 11.60 -19.60
CA SER A 261 7.79 10.59 -20.22
C SER A 261 6.41 10.58 -19.58
N GLU A 262 5.40 10.09 -20.33
CA GLU A 262 4.08 9.80 -19.77
C GLU A 262 4.21 8.60 -18.81
N ASN A 263 4.32 8.89 -17.53
CA ASN A 263 4.40 7.89 -16.49
C ASN A 263 3.10 7.81 -15.69
N ILE A 264 2.71 6.58 -15.39
CA ILE A 264 1.60 6.29 -14.50
C ILE A 264 2.14 6.33 -13.06
N ILE A 265 1.38 6.93 -12.16
CA ILE A 265 1.65 6.90 -10.72
C ILE A 265 0.90 5.71 -10.13
N ASN A 266 1.61 4.88 -9.36
CA ASN A 266 1.03 3.84 -8.54
C ASN A 266 0.72 4.39 -7.13
N LEU A 267 -0.39 3.94 -6.56
CA LEU A 267 -0.86 4.32 -5.22
C LEU A 267 -1.21 3.07 -4.42
#